data_a22cb98cab6892004b490a25400a1880
#
_entry.id   a22cb98cab6892004b490a25400a1880
#
_cell.length_a   1.000
_cell.length_b   1.000
_cell.length_c   1.000
_cell.angle_alpha   90.00
_cell.angle_beta   90.00
_cell.angle_gamma   90.00
#
_symmetry.space_group_name_H-M   'P 1'
#
loop_
_entity.id
_entity.type
_entity.pdbx_description
1 polymer ?
#
loop_
_entity_poly.entity_id
_entity_poly.type
_entity_poly.pdbx_seq_one_letter_code
_entity_poly.pdbx_strand_id
1 'polypeptide(L)'
;MSGVADTTHAPRLPDPLRLGRVHLTVSTLDGSIAFYQRALGLQLHDRDGRVATMGAGGEDLLVLVEEPGAAPGGRHAGLFHYALLFETRRQLARAVKRLASTQTRIEGASDHGVSESIYLRDPDDNGIELYADRPREQWPPSRIPGERVEIFTLALDMEDLMREVDGEQPRARAGAGIVVGHLHLHVGDVEQGLAFYRGVLGFEVMVNLGTAAMVSAGGYHHHLGFNVWLGSDVKPRPPQTAGLREWTVLLASREELAVVRARIAATGLYVRADHGGFVVRDPWETAVAFRVR
;
A
#
# COMPACT_ATOMS: atom_id res chain seq x y z
N MET A 1 -8.42 44.11 -8.20
CA MET A 1 -8.35 43.55 -6.83
C MET A 1 -8.43 42.04 -6.97
N SER A 2 -7.28 41.36 -7.03
CA SER A 2 -7.21 39.90 -7.11
C SER A 2 -7.33 39.38 -5.69
N GLY A 3 -8.45 38.69 -5.41
CA GLY A 3 -8.64 38.01 -4.16
C GLY A 3 -7.60 36.88 -4.03
N VAL A 4 -6.74 37.01 -3.04
CA VAL A 4 -5.87 35.93 -2.58
C VAL A 4 -6.82 34.84 -2.07
N ALA A 5 -6.87 33.70 -2.77
CA ALA A 5 -7.61 32.52 -2.29
C ALA A 5 -7.02 32.12 -0.93
N ASP A 6 -7.87 32.08 0.08
CA ASP A 6 -7.54 31.64 1.43
C ASP A 6 -7.09 30.19 1.39
N THR A 7 -5.78 29.96 1.53
CA THR A 7 -5.15 28.62 1.48
C THR A 7 -5.29 27.84 2.80
N THR A 8 -6.11 28.30 3.74
CA THR A 8 -6.16 27.78 5.11
C THR A 8 -7.03 26.54 5.31
N HIS A 9 -7.73 26.02 4.28
CA HIS A 9 -8.64 24.88 4.44
C HIS A 9 -8.54 23.83 3.34
N ALA A 10 -7.31 23.41 2.98
CA ALA A 10 -7.18 22.19 2.18
C ALA A 10 -7.83 21.02 2.95
N PRO A 11 -8.63 20.15 2.28
CA PRO A 11 -9.26 19.02 2.92
C PRO A 11 -8.19 18.11 3.55
N ARG A 12 -8.46 17.61 4.77
CA ARG A 12 -7.56 16.68 5.46
C ARG A 12 -8.30 15.43 5.87
N LEU A 13 -7.62 14.29 5.69
CA LEU A 13 -8.06 13.03 6.28
C LEU A 13 -7.82 13.06 7.80
N PRO A 14 -8.68 12.39 8.58
CA PRO A 14 -8.49 12.28 10.03
C PRO A 14 -7.19 11.57 10.40
N ASP A 15 -6.67 11.85 11.58
CA ASP A 15 -5.54 11.19 12.22
C ASP A 15 -6.01 10.57 13.55
N PRO A 16 -5.66 9.31 13.86
CA PRO A 16 -4.80 8.40 13.09
C PRO A 16 -5.55 7.67 11.96
N LEU A 17 -4.97 7.67 10.76
CA LEU A 17 -5.44 6.89 9.63
C LEU A 17 -4.79 5.51 9.63
N ARG A 18 -5.53 4.48 9.21
CA ARG A 18 -5.01 3.14 8.94
C ARG A 18 -5.46 2.66 7.57
N LEU A 19 -4.63 1.85 6.95
CA LEU A 19 -5.04 1.11 5.77
C LEU A 19 -5.66 -0.22 6.18
N GLY A 20 -6.65 -0.65 5.43
CA GLY A 20 -7.29 -1.95 5.58
C GLY A 20 -6.84 -2.92 4.48
N ARG A 21 -7.69 -3.88 4.19
CA ARG A 21 -7.40 -4.95 3.21
C ARG A 21 -7.06 -4.41 1.83
N VAL A 22 -6.13 -5.11 1.16
CA VAL A 22 -5.83 -4.96 -0.26
C VAL A 22 -6.53 -6.08 -1.02
N HIS A 23 -7.35 -5.74 -2.01
CA HIS A 23 -8.06 -6.70 -2.84
C HIS A 23 -7.32 -6.89 -4.17
N LEU A 24 -6.95 -8.11 -4.47
CA LEU A 24 -6.20 -8.47 -5.69
C LEU A 24 -7.03 -9.37 -6.59
N THR A 25 -6.98 -9.14 -7.90
CA THR A 25 -7.33 -10.13 -8.90
C THR A 25 -6.14 -11.07 -9.05
N VAL A 26 -6.38 -12.38 -8.94
CA VAL A 26 -5.38 -13.42 -9.15
C VAL A 26 -5.83 -14.38 -10.24
N SER A 27 -4.88 -14.95 -10.98
CA SER A 27 -5.16 -15.91 -12.06
C SER A 27 -5.60 -17.27 -11.55
N THR A 28 -5.04 -17.72 -10.41
CA THR A 28 -5.36 -18.97 -9.74
C THR A 28 -5.36 -18.80 -8.23
N LEU A 29 -6.49 -19.08 -7.58
CA LEU A 29 -6.64 -18.88 -6.15
C LEU A 29 -5.74 -19.83 -5.33
N ASP A 30 -5.71 -21.11 -5.71
CA ASP A 30 -4.90 -22.12 -5.00
C ASP A 30 -3.40 -21.83 -5.10
N GLY A 31 -2.92 -21.39 -6.27
CA GLY A 31 -1.53 -20.97 -6.48
C GLY A 31 -1.14 -19.78 -5.61
N SER A 32 -2.00 -18.76 -5.56
CA SER A 32 -1.79 -17.57 -4.75
C SER A 32 -1.83 -17.89 -3.26
N ILE A 33 -2.82 -18.64 -2.77
CA ILE A 33 -2.89 -19.09 -1.37
C ILE A 33 -1.60 -19.84 -0.98
N ALA A 34 -1.18 -20.81 -1.79
CA ALA A 34 0.03 -21.57 -1.53
C ALA A 34 1.30 -20.70 -1.47
N PHE A 35 1.39 -19.70 -2.36
CA PHE A 35 2.48 -18.73 -2.34
C PHE A 35 2.48 -17.90 -1.05
N TYR A 36 1.37 -17.27 -0.71
CA TYR A 36 1.26 -16.40 0.47
C TYR A 36 1.49 -17.16 1.77
N GLN A 37 1.05 -18.41 1.87
CA GLN A 37 1.33 -19.27 3.01
C GLN A 37 2.81 -19.62 3.10
N ARG A 38 3.40 -20.11 2.01
CA ARG A 38 4.79 -20.59 1.98
C ARG A 38 5.79 -19.43 2.12
N ALA A 39 5.67 -18.40 1.28
CA ALA A 39 6.63 -17.31 1.19
C ALA A 39 6.46 -16.30 2.33
N LEU A 40 5.26 -15.82 2.55
CA LEU A 40 4.99 -14.78 3.55
C LEU A 40 4.58 -15.33 4.92
N GLY A 41 4.22 -16.62 5.00
CA GLY A 41 3.73 -17.23 6.24
C GLY A 41 2.34 -16.73 6.65
N LEU A 42 1.59 -16.15 5.72
CA LEU A 42 0.22 -15.74 5.97
C LEU A 42 -0.68 -16.97 6.15
N GLN A 43 -1.82 -16.78 6.77
CA GLN A 43 -2.80 -17.81 7.04
C GLN A 43 -4.05 -17.55 6.19
N LEU A 44 -4.64 -18.59 5.67
CA LEU A 44 -5.98 -18.54 5.09
C LEU A 44 -6.98 -18.38 6.23
N HIS A 45 -7.72 -17.27 6.23
CA HIS A 45 -8.74 -17.01 7.24
C HIS A 45 -10.11 -17.49 6.79
N ASP A 46 -10.45 -17.26 5.51
CA ASP A 46 -11.71 -17.70 4.92
C ASP A 46 -11.56 -17.97 3.43
N ARG A 47 -12.43 -18.83 2.90
CA ARG A 47 -12.56 -19.10 1.47
C ARG A 47 -14.01 -19.35 1.11
N ASP A 48 -14.53 -18.54 0.20
CA ASP A 48 -15.83 -18.70 -0.39
C ASP A 48 -15.74 -18.70 -1.93
N GLY A 49 -15.93 -19.85 -2.54
CA GLY A 49 -15.83 -20.04 -3.98
C GLY A 49 -14.47 -19.57 -4.54
N ARG A 50 -14.50 -18.45 -5.27
CA ARG A 50 -13.35 -17.83 -5.93
C ARG A 50 -12.73 -16.68 -5.13
N VAL A 51 -13.06 -16.55 -3.87
CA VAL A 51 -12.57 -15.49 -3.00
C VAL A 51 -11.89 -16.13 -1.79
N ALA A 52 -10.73 -15.62 -1.40
CA ALA A 52 -10.07 -16.01 -0.16
C ALA A 52 -9.58 -14.78 0.59
N THR A 53 -9.61 -14.84 1.92
CA THR A 53 -8.99 -13.83 2.78
C THR A 53 -7.75 -14.39 3.45
N MET A 54 -6.68 -13.60 3.49
CA MET A 54 -5.40 -13.97 4.05
C MET A 54 -4.95 -12.95 5.09
N GLY A 55 -4.34 -13.41 6.17
CA GLY A 55 -3.79 -12.54 7.22
C GLY A 55 -2.69 -13.21 8.02
N ALA A 56 -2.23 -12.57 9.07
CA ALA A 56 -1.14 -13.04 9.94
C ALA A 56 -1.63 -13.41 11.35
N GLY A 57 -2.82 -14.02 11.46
CA GLY A 57 -3.43 -14.42 12.74
C GLY A 57 -4.16 -13.30 13.49
N GLY A 58 -4.30 -12.14 12.88
CA GLY A 58 -5.09 -10.98 13.33
C GLY A 58 -6.10 -10.58 12.28
N GLU A 59 -6.02 -9.33 11.84
CA GLU A 59 -6.87 -8.78 10.79
C GLU A 59 -6.58 -9.41 9.42
N ASP A 60 -7.57 -9.40 8.53
CA ASP A 60 -7.38 -9.73 7.13
C ASP A 60 -6.51 -8.66 6.46
N LEU A 61 -5.46 -9.08 5.79
CA LEU A 61 -4.54 -8.19 5.06
C LEU A 61 -4.88 -8.16 3.56
N LEU A 62 -5.20 -9.32 3.00
CA LEU A 62 -5.45 -9.51 1.58
C LEU A 62 -6.80 -10.16 1.34
N VAL A 63 -7.47 -9.74 0.27
CA VAL A 63 -8.59 -10.44 -0.34
C VAL A 63 -8.18 -10.83 -1.75
N LEU A 64 -8.08 -12.11 -2.01
CA LEU A 64 -7.74 -12.67 -3.30
C LEU A 64 -9.02 -13.06 -4.03
N VAL A 65 -9.21 -12.55 -5.24
CA VAL A 65 -10.38 -12.83 -6.08
C VAL A 65 -9.88 -13.50 -7.36
N GLU A 66 -10.19 -14.78 -7.52
CA GLU A 66 -9.82 -15.50 -8.73
C GLU A 66 -10.62 -15.03 -9.94
N GLU A 67 -9.93 -14.71 -11.00
CA GLU A 67 -10.50 -14.46 -12.31
C GLU A 67 -9.81 -15.37 -13.32
N PRO A 68 -10.41 -16.55 -13.64
CA PRO A 68 -9.78 -17.52 -14.52
C PRO A 68 -9.45 -16.92 -15.88
N GLY A 69 -8.19 -17.11 -16.30
CA GLY A 69 -7.70 -16.54 -17.53
C GLY A 69 -7.31 -15.06 -17.45
N ALA A 70 -7.25 -14.50 -16.25
CA ALA A 70 -6.70 -13.17 -16.06
C ALA A 70 -5.28 -13.08 -16.63
N ALA A 71 -5.07 -12.10 -17.50
CA ALA A 71 -3.75 -11.83 -18.05
C ALA A 71 -2.83 -11.23 -16.97
N PRO A 72 -1.50 -11.39 -17.06
CA PRO A 72 -0.57 -10.66 -16.20
C PRO A 72 -0.81 -9.15 -16.24
N GLY A 73 -0.49 -8.45 -15.15
CA GLY A 73 -0.77 -7.02 -14.98
C GLY A 73 -0.27 -6.10 -16.08
N GLY A 74 0.89 -6.37 -16.65
CA GLY A 74 1.45 -5.62 -17.80
C GLY A 74 1.76 -4.14 -17.47
N ARG A 75 1.87 -3.32 -18.53
CA ARG A 75 2.20 -1.89 -18.41
C ARG A 75 0.93 -1.04 -18.32
N HIS A 76 0.25 -1.07 -17.18
CA HIS A 76 -0.97 -0.33 -16.92
C HIS A 76 -0.86 0.45 -15.60
N ALA A 77 -1.69 1.47 -15.44
CA ALA A 77 -1.88 2.10 -14.16
C ALA A 77 -2.46 1.11 -13.15
N GLY A 78 -2.15 1.29 -11.88
CA GLY A 78 -2.55 0.43 -10.79
C GLY A 78 -1.38 0.08 -9.88
N LEU A 79 -1.31 -1.14 -9.39
CA LEU A 79 -0.35 -1.54 -8.36
C LEU A 79 1.10 -1.56 -8.88
N PHE A 80 1.98 -0.83 -8.21
CA PHE A 80 3.42 -1.10 -8.25
C PHE A 80 3.78 -2.10 -7.13
N HIS A 81 3.43 -1.79 -5.88
CA HIS A 81 3.45 -2.73 -4.76
C HIS A 81 2.45 -2.34 -3.67
N TYR A 82 2.03 -3.30 -2.89
CA TYR A 82 1.48 -3.08 -1.57
C TYR A 82 2.51 -3.49 -0.51
N ALA A 83 2.47 -2.84 0.65
CA ALA A 83 3.49 -3.00 1.67
C ALA A 83 2.90 -3.54 2.97
N LEU A 84 3.54 -4.58 3.49
CA LEU A 84 3.23 -5.18 4.78
C LEU A 84 4.22 -4.68 5.83
N LEU A 85 3.71 -3.90 6.78
CA LEU A 85 4.47 -3.36 7.90
C LEU A 85 4.60 -4.40 9.02
N PHE A 86 5.81 -4.73 9.36
CA PHE A 86 6.17 -5.52 10.52
C PHE A 86 6.38 -4.61 11.73
N GLU A 87 5.85 -5.02 12.88
CA GLU A 87 5.95 -4.25 14.12
C GLU A 87 7.39 -3.98 14.57
N THR A 88 8.31 -4.89 14.23
CA THR A 88 9.73 -4.79 14.61
C THR A 88 10.65 -5.23 13.50
N ARG A 89 11.87 -4.66 13.47
CA ARG A 89 12.98 -5.07 12.61
C ARG A 89 13.27 -6.57 12.72
N ARG A 90 13.20 -7.13 13.93
CA ARG A 90 13.38 -8.58 14.16
C ARG A 90 12.30 -9.43 13.47
N GLN A 91 11.05 -8.97 13.41
CA GLN A 91 10.00 -9.67 12.66
C GLN A 91 10.25 -9.62 11.16
N LEU A 92 10.75 -8.49 10.62
CA LEU A 92 11.19 -8.38 9.23
C LEU A 92 12.33 -9.37 8.95
N ALA A 93 13.35 -9.45 9.80
CA ALA A 93 14.45 -10.41 9.67
C ALA A 93 13.96 -11.86 9.66
N ARG A 94 12.94 -12.20 10.48
CA ARG A 94 12.29 -13.54 10.44
C ARG A 94 11.57 -13.81 9.12
N ALA A 95 10.96 -12.79 8.53
CA ALA A 95 10.34 -12.90 7.20
C ALA A 95 11.42 -13.17 6.13
N VAL A 96 12.54 -12.45 6.15
CA VAL A 96 13.69 -12.69 5.25
C VAL A 96 14.22 -14.11 5.40
N LYS A 97 14.39 -14.58 6.63
CA LYS A 97 14.85 -15.96 6.92
C LYS A 97 13.88 -17.01 6.36
N ARG A 98 12.57 -16.75 6.41
CA ARG A 98 11.55 -17.61 5.77
C ARG A 98 11.66 -17.58 4.25
N LEU A 99 11.77 -16.39 3.62
CA LEU A 99 11.95 -16.27 2.17
C LEU A 99 13.17 -17.07 1.69
N ALA A 100 14.29 -16.99 2.41
CA ALA A 100 15.48 -17.77 2.11
C ALA A 100 15.23 -19.28 2.24
N SER A 101 14.56 -19.72 3.32
CA SER A 101 14.27 -21.14 3.56
C SER A 101 13.31 -21.75 2.53
N THR A 102 12.43 -20.95 1.95
CA THR A 102 11.48 -21.33 0.92
C THR A 102 11.98 -21.07 -0.50
N GLN A 103 13.22 -20.60 -0.64
CA GLN A 103 13.83 -20.22 -1.92
C GLN A 103 12.98 -19.22 -2.72
N THR A 104 12.27 -18.33 -2.01
CA THR A 104 11.49 -17.27 -2.64
C THR A 104 12.40 -16.17 -3.14
N ARG A 105 12.26 -15.81 -4.42
CA ARG A 105 13.09 -14.78 -5.04
C ARG A 105 12.81 -13.41 -4.42
N ILE A 106 13.85 -12.72 -3.97
CA ILE A 106 13.85 -11.31 -3.60
C ILE A 106 14.32 -10.50 -4.80
N GLU A 107 13.63 -9.41 -5.14
CA GLU A 107 13.98 -8.52 -6.25
C GLU A 107 14.87 -7.36 -5.81
N GLY A 108 14.77 -6.94 -4.56
CA GLY A 108 15.55 -5.86 -4.00
C GLY A 108 15.46 -5.79 -2.47
N ALA A 109 16.39 -5.07 -1.89
CA ALA A 109 16.40 -4.74 -0.47
C ALA A 109 16.95 -3.32 -0.32
N SER A 110 16.24 -2.45 0.39
CA SER A 110 16.55 -1.02 0.47
C SER A 110 16.43 -0.48 1.89
N ASP A 111 17.32 0.44 2.22
CA ASP A 111 17.18 1.35 3.35
C ASP A 111 16.68 2.70 2.81
N HIS A 112 15.51 3.12 3.29
CA HIS A 112 14.87 4.37 2.89
C HIS A 112 15.07 5.52 3.90
N GLY A 113 15.87 5.29 4.94
CA GLY A 113 16.07 6.22 6.05
C GLY A 113 14.89 6.26 7.03
N VAL A 114 13.69 6.08 6.56
CA VAL A 114 12.46 5.96 7.37
C VAL A 114 12.10 4.51 7.68
N SER A 115 12.54 3.57 6.84
CA SER A 115 12.22 2.14 6.92
C SER A 115 13.30 1.30 6.24
N GLU A 116 13.32 0.00 6.58
CA GLU A 116 14.09 -1.03 5.91
C GLU A 116 13.13 -1.96 5.19
N SER A 117 13.38 -2.25 3.90
CA SER A 117 12.40 -2.84 2.98
C SER A 117 12.99 -3.97 2.15
N ILE A 118 12.17 -4.99 1.90
CA ILE A 118 12.45 -6.16 1.05
C ILE A 118 11.37 -6.25 -0.01
N TYR A 119 11.74 -6.34 -1.27
CA TYR A 119 10.84 -6.36 -2.43
C TYR A 119 10.80 -7.74 -3.08
N LEU A 120 9.61 -8.19 -3.42
CA LEU A 120 9.36 -9.44 -4.12
C LEU A 120 8.05 -9.36 -4.92
N ARG A 121 7.73 -10.42 -5.67
CA ARG A 121 6.48 -10.51 -6.42
C ARG A 121 5.72 -11.79 -6.11
N ASP A 122 4.40 -11.70 -6.22
CA ASP A 122 3.55 -12.88 -6.20
C ASP A 122 3.50 -13.60 -7.56
N PRO A 123 2.81 -14.75 -7.69
CA PRO A 123 2.72 -15.49 -8.95
C PRO A 123 2.08 -14.72 -10.12
N ASP A 124 1.28 -13.70 -9.84
CA ASP A 124 0.62 -12.84 -10.83
C ASP A 124 1.38 -11.52 -11.07
N ASP A 125 2.64 -11.45 -10.63
CA ASP A 125 3.52 -10.28 -10.79
C ASP A 125 3.10 -9.05 -9.95
N ASN A 126 2.23 -9.23 -8.96
CA ASN A 126 1.93 -8.15 -8.02
C ASN A 126 3.15 -7.87 -7.14
N GLY A 127 3.58 -6.61 -7.10
CA GLY A 127 4.67 -6.18 -6.23
C GLY A 127 4.27 -6.23 -4.76
N ILE A 128 5.19 -6.73 -3.94
CA ILE A 128 5.06 -6.84 -2.49
C ILE A 128 6.29 -6.19 -1.85
N GLU A 129 6.05 -5.36 -0.87
CA GLU A 129 7.09 -4.85 0.03
C GLU A 129 6.87 -5.40 1.43
N LEU A 130 7.92 -5.97 2.03
CA LEU A 130 7.96 -6.32 3.45
C LEU A 130 8.87 -5.33 4.12
N TYR A 131 8.39 -4.60 5.13
CA TYR A 131 9.18 -3.53 5.73
C TYR A 131 8.97 -3.38 7.23
N ALA A 132 9.93 -2.74 7.86
CA ALA A 132 9.84 -2.28 9.24
C ALA A 132 10.26 -0.81 9.30
N ASP A 133 9.48 -0.01 10.02
CA ASP A 133 9.80 1.39 10.25
C ASP A 133 11.02 1.54 11.17
N ARG A 134 11.81 2.56 10.90
CA ARG A 134 12.73 3.11 11.90
C ARG A 134 11.93 3.93 12.91
N PRO A 135 12.39 4.04 14.16
CA PRO A 135 11.81 4.97 15.12
C PRO A 135 11.67 6.37 14.52
N ARG A 136 10.51 7.01 14.75
CA ARG A 136 10.17 8.29 14.10
C ARG A 136 11.21 9.39 14.38
N GLU A 137 11.85 9.34 15.53
CA GLU A 137 12.90 10.26 15.96
C GLU A 137 14.19 10.12 15.12
N GLN A 138 14.33 9.03 14.39
CA GLN A 138 15.47 8.74 13.51
C GLN A 138 15.18 9.11 12.05
N TRP A 139 13.94 9.50 11.72
CA TRP A 139 13.60 9.85 10.33
C TRP A 139 14.35 11.10 9.91
N PRO A 140 15.05 11.08 8.76
CA PRO A 140 15.80 12.23 8.31
C PRO A 140 14.84 13.37 7.92
N PRO A 141 15.03 14.58 8.47
CA PRO A 141 14.24 15.73 8.09
C PRO A 141 14.55 16.13 6.66
N SER A 142 13.53 16.45 5.85
CA SER A 142 13.76 16.96 4.50
C SER A 142 14.43 18.33 4.51
N ARG A 143 15.35 18.54 3.57
CA ARG A 143 15.98 19.83 3.30
C ARG A 143 15.22 20.62 2.22
N ILE A 144 14.18 20.02 1.63
CA ILE A 144 13.36 20.62 0.58
C ILE A 144 12.20 21.36 1.23
N PRO A 145 12.02 22.68 0.97
CA PRO A 145 10.90 23.43 1.51
C PRO A 145 9.54 22.81 1.11
N GLY A 146 8.68 22.58 2.09
CA GLY A 146 7.36 21.98 1.88
C GLY A 146 7.30 20.47 2.04
N GLU A 147 8.44 19.77 2.07
CA GLU A 147 8.54 18.36 2.42
C GLU A 147 8.80 18.18 3.91
N ARG A 148 8.32 17.07 4.48
CA ARG A 148 8.43 16.82 5.93
C ARG A 148 9.53 15.84 6.30
N VAL A 149 9.90 14.96 5.37
CA VAL A 149 10.84 13.85 5.60
C VAL A 149 11.63 13.61 4.33
N GLU A 150 12.90 13.29 4.46
CA GLU A 150 13.73 12.85 3.35
C GLU A 150 13.60 11.33 3.21
N ILE A 151 13.21 10.86 2.03
CA ILE A 151 13.16 9.44 1.68
C ILE A 151 14.18 9.21 0.57
N PHE A 152 15.14 8.37 0.83
CA PHE A 152 16.17 7.98 -0.14
C PHE A 152 16.13 6.47 -0.38
N THR A 153 16.98 5.97 -1.27
CA THR A 153 17.11 4.54 -1.56
C THR A 153 18.59 4.17 -1.54
N LEU A 154 19.00 3.50 -0.48
CA LEU A 154 20.33 2.92 -0.33
C LEU A 154 20.21 1.40 -0.26
N ALA A 155 21.33 0.70 -0.50
CA ALA A 155 21.38 -0.74 -0.28
C ALA A 155 21.18 -1.05 1.21
N LEU A 156 20.28 -1.98 1.52
CA LEU A 156 20.08 -2.45 2.89
C LEU A 156 21.27 -3.29 3.34
N ASP A 157 21.77 -3.06 4.55
CA ASP A 157 22.73 -3.95 5.21
C ASP A 157 22.01 -5.24 5.66
N MET A 158 21.95 -6.19 4.73
CA MET A 158 21.31 -7.49 4.95
C MET A 158 21.99 -8.31 6.04
N GLU A 159 23.31 -8.17 6.20
CA GLU A 159 24.06 -8.89 7.23
C GLU A 159 23.67 -8.36 8.61
N ASP A 160 23.60 -7.05 8.78
CA ASP A 160 23.13 -6.42 10.00
C ASP A 160 21.69 -6.77 10.34
N LEU A 161 20.78 -6.73 9.35
CA LEU A 161 19.40 -7.17 9.54
C LEU A 161 19.32 -8.63 10.02
N MET A 162 20.10 -9.52 9.43
CA MET A 162 20.04 -10.93 9.76
C MET A 162 20.64 -11.27 11.14
N ARG A 163 21.50 -10.42 11.71
CA ARG A 163 21.97 -10.55 13.11
C ARG A 163 20.85 -10.51 14.14
N GLU A 164 19.72 -9.85 13.83
CA GLU A 164 18.52 -9.83 14.68
C GLU A 164 17.97 -11.24 15.00
N VAL A 165 18.25 -12.21 14.16
CA VAL A 165 17.70 -13.57 14.22
C VAL A 165 18.77 -14.65 14.18
N ASP A 166 20.01 -14.31 14.59
CA ASP A 166 21.08 -15.28 14.71
C ASP A 166 20.66 -16.47 15.58
N GLY A 167 20.96 -17.68 15.12
CA GLY A 167 20.59 -18.92 15.81
C GLY A 167 19.10 -19.29 15.75
N GLU A 168 18.21 -18.41 15.29
CA GLU A 168 16.78 -18.77 15.15
C GLU A 168 16.57 -19.70 13.94
N GLN A 169 15.67 -20.66 14.08
CA GLN A 169 15.19 -21.47 12.94
C GLN A 169 14.14 -20.69 12.13
N PRO A 170 14.02 -20.90 10.81
CA PRO A 170 12.95 -20.32 10.01
C PRO A 170 11.58 -20.69 10.56
N ARG A 171 10.68 -19.71 10.66
CA ARG A 171 9.31 -19.90 11.13
C ARG A 171 8.37 -20.04 9.94
N ALA A 172 7.56 -21.08 9.91
CA ALA A 172 6.60 -21.33 8.84
C ALA A 172 5.49 -20.25 8.79
N ARG A 173 5.09 -19.71 9.95
CA ARG A 173 4.03 -18.70 10.05
C ARG A 173 4.60 -17.34 10.43
N ALA A 174 4.01 -16.31 9.84
CA ALA A 174 4.22 -14.93 10.27
C ALA A 174 3.59 -14.70 11.66
N GLY A 175 4.20 -13.83 12.46
CA GLY A 175 3.63 -13.41 13.74
C GLY A 175 2.43 -12.46 13.52
N ALA A 176 1.59 -12.34 14.54
CA ALA A 176 0.56 -11.30 14.59
C ALA A 176 1.19 -9.89 14.60
N GLY A 177 0.37 -8.86 14.36
CA GLY A 177 0.79 -7.45 14.39
C GLY A 177 1.24 -6.91 13.02
N ILE A 178 1.24 -7.75 11.96
CA ILE A 178 1.47 -7.27 10.60
C ILE A 178 0.22 -6.52 10.12
N VAL A 179 0.41 -5.36 9.52
CA VAL A 179 -0.66 -4.55 8.93
C VAL A 179 -0.30 -4.14 7.49
N VAL A 180 -1.28 -3.72 6.71
CA VAL A 180 -1.02 -3.01 5.47
C VAL A 180 -0.57 -1.60 5.85
N GLY A 181 0.68 -1.27 5.57
CA GLY A 181 1.26 0.01 5.95
C GLY A 181 1.13 1.08 4.87
N HIS A 182 1.40 0.71 3.61
CA HIS A 182 1.23 1.62 2.49
C HIS A 182 1.00 0.87 1.16
N LEU A 183 0.62 1.62 0.13
CA LEU A 183 0.64 1.17 -1.26
C LEU A 183 1.51 2.11 -2.09
N HIS A 184 2.01 1.61 -3.21
CA HIS A 184 2.61 2.40 -4.26
C HIS A 184 1.96 2.06 -5.60
N LEU A 185 1.55 3.09 -6.35
CA LEU A 185 0.80 2.93 -7.60
C LEU A 185 1.60 3.45 -8.79
N HIS A 186 1.39 2.84 -9.95
CA HIS A 186 1.71 3.45 -11.23
C HIS A 186 0.54 4.33 -11.66
N VAL A 187 0.83 5.57 -12.02
CA VAL A 187 -0.14 6.56 -12.50
C VAL A 187 0.35 7.16 -13.83
N GLY A 188 -0.53 7.82 -14.56
CA GLY A 188 -0.16 8.47 -15.82
C GLY A 188 0.33 9.91 -15.65
N ASP A 189 0.09 10.55 -14.49
CA ASP A 189 0.48 11.93 -14.24
C ASP A 189 0.53 12.19 -12.73
N VAL A 190 1.65 12.74 -12.25
CA VAL A 190 1.84 13.00 -10.81
C VAL A 190 0.97 14.14 -10.32
N GLU A 191 0.83 15.22 -11.09
CA GLU A 191 0.03 16.37 -10.68
C GLU A 191 -1.46 16.02 -10.66
N GLN A 192 -1.94 15.22 -11.61
CA GLN A 192 -3.31 14.68 -11.59
C GLN A 192 -3.52 13.75 -10.38
N GLY A 193 -2.52 12.94 -10.03
CA GLY A 193 -2.51 12.14 -8.81
C GLY A 193 -2.61 13.00 -7.55
N LEU A 194 -1.80 14.07 -7.46
CA LEU A 194 -1.86 15.03 -6.35
C LEU A 194 -3.21 15.76 -6.29
N ALA A 195 -3.76 16.17 -7.44
CA ALA A 195 -5.08 16.79 -7.48
C ALA A 195 -6.16 15.87 -6.90
N PHE A 196 -6.07 14.56 -7.14
CA PHE A 196 -7.01 13.58 -6.59
C PHE A 196 -6.68 13.23 -5.13
N TYR A 197 -5.51 12.69 -4.84
CA TYR A 197 -5.20 12.14 -3.52
C TYR A 197 -5.08 13.23 -2.44
N ARG A 198 -4.46 14.37 -2.77
CA ARG A 198 -4.40 15.52 -1.87
C ARG A 198 -5.67 16.35 -1.97
N GLY A 199 -6.04 16.79 -3.18
CA GLY A 199 -7.10 17.78 -3.39
C GLY A 199 -8.50 17.27 -3.08
N VAL A 200 -8.80 16.03 -3.46
CA VAL A 200 -10.11 15.40 -3.26
C VAL A 200 -10.13 14.55 -1.99
N LEU A 201 -9.21 13.58 -1.86
CA LEU A 201 -9.23 12.67 -0.72
C LEU A 201 -8.72 13.30 0.57
N GLY A 202 -7.80 14.26 0.51
CA GLY A 202 -7.33 15.02 1.66
C GLY A 202 -6.10 14.41 2.34
N PHE A 203 -5.28 13.66 1.61
CA PHE A 203 -3.93 13.31 2.09
C PHE A 203 -3.03 14.56 2.10
N GLU A 204 -2.02 14.56 2.96
CA GLU A 204 -0.96 15.56 2.99
C GLU A 204 0.23 15.09 2.14
N VAL A 205 0.85 16.00 1.39
CA VAL A 205 2.07 15.68 0.63
C VAL A 205 3.24 15.59 1.60
N MET A 206 3.96 14.49 1.55
CA MET A 206 5.18 14.25 2.32
C MET A 206 6.43 14.51 1.48
N VAL A 207 6.42 14.02 0.23
CA VAL A 207 7.51 14.17 -0.74
C VAL A 207 6.91 14.36 -2.14
N ASN A 208 7.50 15.26 -2.96
CA ASN A 208 7.17 15.40 -4.38
C ASN A 208 8.46 15.49 -5.20
N LEU A 209 8.76 14.43 -5.94
CA LEU A 209 9.96 14.32 -6.80
C LEU A 209 9.68 14.69 -8.27
N GLY A 210 8.48 15.15 -8.60
CA GLY A 210 8.04 15.42 -9.98
C GLY A 210 7.71 14.16 -10.79
N THR A 211 8.45 13.06 -10.62
CA THR A 211 8.19 11.74 -11.27
C THR A 211 7.52 10.75 -10.32
N ALA A 212 7.46 11.07 -9.05
CA ALA A 212 6.77 10.33 -8.00
C ALA A 212 6.34 11.29 -6.89
N ALA A 213 5.29 10.97 -6.18
CA ALA A 213 4.88 11.66 -4.97
C ALA A 213 4.48 10.67 -3.88
N MET A 214 4.64 11.08 -2.62
CA MET A 214 4.26 10.33 -1.44
C MET A 214 3.33 11.18 -0.60
N VAL A 215 2.19 10.62 -0.24
CA VAL A 215 1.14 11.31 0.51
C VAL A 215 0.75 10.51 1.75
N SER A 216 0.32 11.21 2.79
CA SER A 216 0.02 10.60 4.08
C SER A 216 -1.09 11.33 4.83
N ALA A 217 -1.44 10.82 6.01
CA ALA A 217 -2.19 11.51 7.05
C ALA A 217 -1.43 11.36 8.38
N GLY A 218 -1.60 12.31 9.31
CA GLY A 218 -0.96 12.25 10.64
C GLY A 218 0.57 12.31 10.61
N GLY A 219 1.17 12.80 9.52
CA GLY A 219 2.62 12.92 9.38
C GLY A 219 3.39 11.58 9.36
N TYR A 220 2.75 10.47 9.03
CA TYR A 220 3.44 9.22 8.70
C TYR A 220 4.24 9.41 7.40
N HIS A 221 5.34 8.68 7.19
CA HIS A 221 6.21 8.93 6.04
C HIS A 221 5.47 8.79 4.68
N HIS A 222 4.58 7.81 4.52
CA HIS A 222 3.57 7.76 3.48
C HIS A 222 2.57 6.60 3.67
N HIS A 223 1.29 6.85 3.41
CA HIS A 223 0.28 5.80 3.27
C HIS A 223 0.08 5.42 1.80
N LEU A 224 0.41 6.33 0.89
CA LEU A 224 0.35 6.09 -0.54
C LEU A 224 1.51 6.78 -1.25
N GLY A 225 2.24 6.01 -2.04
CA GLY A 225 3.15 6.48 -3.07
C GLY A 225 2.53 6.33 -4.46
N PHE A 226 2.90 7.17 -5.41
CA PHE A 226 2.56 6.97 -6.82
C PHE A 226 3.61 7.59 -7.73
N ASN A 227 3.79 6.99 -8.91
CA ASN A 227 4.85 7.35 -9.84
C ASN A 227 4.44 7.19 -11.31
N VAL A 228 5.24 7.79 -12.22
CA VAL A 228 5.10 7.69 -13.67
C VAL A 228 6.22 6.86 -14.32
N TRP A 229 6.81 5.90 -13.62
CA TRP A 229 7.97 5.14 -14.12
C TRP A 229 7.64 4.19 -15.27
N LEU A 230 6.37 3.85 -15.48
CA LEU A 230 5.91 3.14 -16.68
C LEU A 230 5.65 4.06 -17.88
N GLY A 231 5.81 5.37 -17.73
CA GLY A 231 5.50 6.39 -18.71
C GLY A 231 4.33 7.28 -18.27
N SER A 232 4.26 8.50 -18.83
CA SER A 232 3.28 9.52 -18.42
C SER A 232 1.88 9.33 -19.04
N ASP A 233 1.66 8.28 -19.83
CA ASP A 233 0.40 8.06 -20.55
C ASP A 233 -0.18 6.66 -20.30
N VAL A 234 0.25 5.99 -19.22
CA VAL A 234 -0.29 4.68 -18.86
C VAL A 234 -1.80 4.74 -18.70
N LYS A 235 -2.48 3.73 -19.26
CA LYS A 235 -3.93 3.62 -19.27
C LYS A 235 -4.41 2.80 -18.08
N PRO A 236 -5.68 2.96 -17.68
CA PRO A 236 -6.31 2.07 -16.72
C PRO A 236 -6.08 0.61 -17.06
N ARG A 237 -5.97 -0.23 -16.04
CA ARG A 237 -5.83 -1.67 -16.19
C ARG A 237 -7.05 -2.26 -16.90
N PRO A 238 -6.88 -3.06 -17.99
CA PRO A 238 -8.00 -3.69 -18.66
C PRO A 238 -8.76 -4.66 -17.74
N PRO A 239 -10.04 -4.92 -17.99
CA PRO A 239 -10.75 -6.03 -17.38
C PRO A 239 -10.01 -7.36 -17.59
N GLN A 240 -10.26 -8.35 -16.74
CA GLN A 240 -9.63 -9.68 -16.79
C GLN A 240 -8.08 -9.64 -16.77
N THR A 241 -7.52 -8.71 -16.01
CA THR A 241 -6.09 -8.60 -15.78
C THR A 241 -5.81 -8.75 -14.28
N ALA A 242 -4.79 -9.51 -13.91
CA ALA A 242 -4.33 -9.63 -12.53
C ALA A 242 -3.85 -8.26 -11.99
N GLY A 243 -3.96 -8.04 -10.69
CA GLY A 243 -3.56 -6.79 -10.07
C GLY A 243 -4.56 -6.24 -9.06
N LEU A 244 -4.36 -4.99 -8.68
CA LEU A 244 -5.16 -4.31 -7.64
C LEU A 244 -6.60 -4.08 -8.10
N ARG A 245 -7.55 -4.58 -7.32
CA ARG A 245 -8.98 -4.31 -7.50
C ARG A 245 -9.43 -3.11 -6.68
N GLU A 246 -9.02 -3.07 -5.43
CA GLU A 246 -9.42 -2.09 -4.44
C GLU A 246 -8.42 -2.08 -3.29
N TRP A 247 -8.18 -0.93 -2.69
CA TRP A 247 -7.51 -0.80 -1.41
C TRP A 247 -8.37 0.00 -0.44
N THR A 248 -8.16 -0.18 0.86
CA THR A 248 -9.09 0.33 1.88
C THR A 248 -8.42 1.35 2.78
N VAL A 249 -9.11 2.46 3.02
CA VAL A 249 -8.83 3.46 4.06
C VAL A 249 -9.80 3.23 5.21
N LEU A 250 -9.27 3.06 6.42
CA LEU A 250 -10.04 2.84 7.63
C LEU A 250 -10.12 4.13 8.45
N LEU A 251 -11.33 4.60 8.67
CA LEU A 251 -11.65 5.76 9.52
C LEU A 251 -12.09 5.30 10.90
N ALA A 252 -11.95 6.17 11.91
CA ALA A 252 -12.22 5.79 13.29
C ALA A 252 -13.73 5.70 13.60
N SER A 253 -14.57 6.45 12.87
CA SER A 253 -16.01 6.50 13.17
C SER A 253 -16.89 6.67 11.92
N ARG A 254 -18.20 6.42 12.12
CA ARG A 254 -19.22 6.68 11.08
C ARG A 254 -19.38 8.15 10.78
N GLU A 255 -19.13 9.01 11.74
CA GLU A 255 -19.17 10.48 11.61
C GLU A 255 -18.05 10.96 10.70
N GLU A 256 -16.82 10.48 10.92
CA GLU A 256 -15.69 10.75 10.04
C GLU A 256 -15.95 10.26 8.62
N LEU A 257 -16.48 9.03 8.47
CA LEU A 257 -16.85 8.45 7.19
C LEU A 257 -17.89 9.32 6.45
N ALA A 258 -18.91 9.81 7.16
CA ALA A 258 -19.94 10.67 6.58
C ALA A 258 -19.36 12.03 6.12
N VAL A 259 -18.49 12.63 6.92
CA VAL A 259 -17.81 13.91 6.60
C VAL A 259 -16.93 13.75 5.35
N VAL A 260 -16.09 12.72 5.31
CA VAL A 260 -15.22 12.44 4.16
C VAL A 260 -16.06 12.16 2.90
N ARG A 261 -17.11 11.34 3.02
CA ARG A 261 -18.03 11.04 1.91
C ARG A 261 -18.69 12.31 1.35
N ALA A 262 -19.25 13.16 2.23
CA ALA A 262 -19.93 14.39 1.81
C ALA A 262 -18.96 15.34 1.09
N ARG A 263 -17.74 15.49 1.60
CA ARG A 263 -16.69 16.30 0.99
C ARG A 263 -16.33 15.82 -0.41
N ILE A 264 -16.11 14.51 -0.57
CA ILE A 264 -15.77 13.91 -1.87
C ILE A 264 -16.93 14.06 -2.85
N ALA A 265 -18.17 13.81 -2.42
CA ALA A 265 -19.35 13.96 -3.26
C ALA A 265 -19.56 15.42 -3.73
N ALA A 266 -19.21 16.41 -2.92
CA ALA A 266 -19.27 17.81 -3.26
C ALA A 266 -18.31 18.21 -4.41
N THR A 267 -17.30 17.41 -4.74
CA THR A 267 -16.43 17.61 -5.91
C THR A 267 -17.07 17.17 -7.23
N GLY A 268 -18.24 16.54 -7.20
CA GLY A 268 -18.93 15.96 -8.36
C GLY A 268 -18.47 14.54 -8.72
N LEU A 269 -17.53 13.95 -7.97
CA LEU A 269 -17.12 12.56 -8.19
C LEU A 269 -18.24 11.58 -7.82
N TYR A 270 -18.34 10.52 -8.61
CA TYR A 270 -19.25 9.43 -8.31
C TYR A 270 -18.78 8.63 -7.08
N VAL A 271 -19.60 8.63 -6.04
CA VAL A 271 -19.37 7.92 -4.79
C VAL A 271 -20.34 6.75 -4.71
N ARG A 272 -19.83 5.51 -4.89
CA ARG A 272 -20.64 4.30 -4.79
C ARG A 272 -20.72 3.84 -3.33
N ALA A 273 -21.95 3.65 -2.82
CA ALA A 273 -22.14 3.03 -1.51
C ALA A 273 -21.71 1.56 -1.53
N ASP A 274 -21.08 1.08 -0.45
CA ASP A 274 -20.56 -0.27 -0.37
C ASP A 274 -20.46 -0.75 1.10
N HIS A 275 -21.12 -1.86 1.45
CA HIS A 275 -21.04 -2.62 2.72
C HIS A 275 -20.67 -1.78 3.99
N GLY A 276 -21.45 -0.75 4.27
CA GLY A 276 -21.23 0.13 5.44
C GLY A 276 -20.18 1.22 5.24
N GLY A 277 -19.67 1.38 4.00
CA GLY A 277 -18.75 2.42 3.58
C GLY A 277 -19.08 2.98 2.21
N PHE A 278 -18.06 3.42 1.51
CA PHE A 278 -18.18 3.87 0.12
C PHE A 278 -16.88 3.65 -0.65
N VAL A 279 -16.99 3.66 -1.98
CA VAL A 279 -15.86 3.52 -2.91
C VAL A 279 -15.87 4.70 -3.87
N VAL A 280 -14.68 5.21 -4.15
CA VAL A 280 -14.39 6.16 -5.23
C VAL A 280 -13.29 5.61 -6.12
N ARG A 281 -13.16 6.15 -7.33
CA ARG A 281 -12.09 5.77 -8.24
C ARG A 281 -11.19 6.95 -8.52
N ASP A 282 -9.90 6.66 -8.62
CA ASP A 282 -8.92 7.64 -9.06
C ASP A 282 -9.02 7.88 -10.58
N PRO A 283 -8.27 8.81 -11.17
CA PRO A 283 -8.30 9.08 -12.61
C PRO A 283 -7.92 7.87 -13.51
N TRP A 284 -7.32 6.85 -12.94
CA TRP A 284 -6.93 5.61 -13.64
C TRP A 284 -7.79 4.41 -13.25
N GLU A 285 -8.97 4.67 -12.72
CA GLU A 285 -9.97 3.67 -12.32
C GLU A 285 -9.56 2.77 -11.14
N THR A 286 -8.48 3.10 -10.41
CA THR A 286 -8.11 2.38 -9.19
C THR A 286 -9.12 2.68 -8.09
N ALA A 287 -9.71 1.65 -7.51
CA ALA A 287 -10.74 1.81 -6.49
C ALA A 287 -10.14 2.04 -5.10
N VAL A 288 -10.65 3.06 -4.42
CA VAL A 288 -10.35 3.39 -3.02
C VAL A 288 -11.62 3.24 -2.20
N ALA A 289 -11.63 2.28 -1.29
CA ALA A 289 -12.73 2.06 -0.35
C ALA A 289 -12.48 2.82 0.95
N PHE A 290 -13.50 3.44 1.48
CA PHE A 290 -13.51 4.04 2.80
C PHE A 290 -14.46 3.25 3.71
N ARG A 291 -13.97 2.79 4.87
CA ARG A 291 -14.73 1.99 5.83
C ARG A 291 -14.46 2.47 7.25
N VAL A 292 -15.29 2.08 8.19
CA VAL A 292 -15.02 2.23 9.63
C VAL A 292 -14.24 1.03 10.11
N ARG A 293 -13.31 1.25 11.06
CA ARG A 293 -12.52 0.19 11.72
C ARG A 293 -13.39 -0.85 12.40
#